data_959151bd93faadf8b527bbfc00deca20
#
_entry.id   959151bd93faadf8b527bbfc00deca20
#
_cell.length_a   1.000
_cell.length_b   1.000
_cell.length_c   1.000
_cell.angle_alpha   90.00
_cell.angle_beta   90.00
_cell.angle_gamma   90.00
#
_symmetry.space_group_name_H-M   'P 1'
#
loop_
_entity.id
_entity.type
_entity.pdbx_description
1 polymer ?
#
loop_
_entity_poly.entity_id
_entity_poly.type
_entity_poly.pdbx_seq_one_letter_code
_entity_poly.pdbx_strand_id
1 'polypeptide(L)'
;MARVVSKSIAIIGEGETEWFYFDSLRVACRFPFKVAPDFPQHSDIRHVLKLVESYIAKQYDYIVCLFDMDRLYQYPSEMQQYQSAKKKYSTKKYAGRVMFVETNPCTEFWFLLHFLPNVVCKRYESYEQLLPELQKYMPGYEKTKRYFIRTNLYKYLTENGDLERAIQNSEKLCKLCKETPEDLKAYSEIHKVIVLLQKS
;
A
#
# COMPACT_ATOMS: atom_id res chain seq x y z
N MET A 1 -17.18 22.05 -23.86
CA MET A 1 -16.68 20.80 -23.27
C MET A 1 -16.66 20.95 -21.78
N ALA A 2 -17.37 20.11 -21.01
CA ALA A 2 -17.32 20.15 -19.56
C ALA A 2 -15.90 19.77 -19.10
N ARG A 3 -15.31 20.59 -18.25
CA ARG A 3 -13.98 20.34 -17.66
C ARG A 3 -14.13 19.12 -16.73
N VAL A 4 -13.55 18.00 -17.07
CA VAL A 4 -13.47 16.84 -16.17
C VAL A 4 -12.65 17.30 -14.98
N VAL A 5 -13.30 17.48 -13.84
CA VAL A 5 -12.62 17.82 -12.58
C VAL A 5 -11.95 16.53 -12.11
N SER A 6 -10.62 16.48 -12.19
CA SER A 6 -9.86 15.35 -11.64
C SER A 6 -10.06 15.32 -10.13
N LYS A 7 -10.27 14.11 -9.59
CA LYS A 7 -10.45 13.92 -8.16
C LYS A 7 -9.14 14.13 -7.41
N SER A 8 -9.23 14.79 -6.27
CA SER A 8 -8.08 15.00 -5.37
C SER A 8 -7.85 13.76 -4.52
N ILE A 9 -6.66 13.15 -4.66
CA ILE A 9 -6.29 11.91 -3.98
C ILE A 9 -5.04 12.16 -3.14
N ALA A 10 -5.04 11.73 -1.87
CA ALA A 10 -3.87 11.65 -1.03
C ALA A 10 -3.56 10.20 -0.69
N ILE A 11 -2.32 9.77 -0.86
CA ILE A 11 -1.82 8.45 -0.47
C ILE A 11 -0.82 8.64 0.66
N ILE A 12 -1.12 8.07 1.83
CA ILE A 12 -0.33 8.20 3.06
C ILE A 12 0.34 6.86 3.32
N GLY A 13 1.67 6.82 3.31
CA GLY A 13 2.47 5.65 3.66
C GLY A 13 3.04 5.75 5.07
N GLU A 14 3.39 4.63 5.69
CA GLU A 14 4.07 4.55 6.97
C GLU A 14 5.59 4.71 6.84
N GLY A 15 6.15 4.43 5.66
CA GLY A 15 7.59 4.38 5.47
C GLY A 15 8.09 4.83 4.10
N GLU A 16 9.39 4.64 3.92
CA GLU A 16 10.07 5.02 2.68
C GLU A 16 9.67 4.14 1.49
N THR A 17 9.39 2.86 1.72
CA THR A 17 9.01 1.91 0.66
C THR A 17 7.74 2.37 -0.06
N GLU A 18 6.67 2.66 0.69
CA GLU A 18 5.39 3.14 0.15
C GLU A 18 5.59 4.47 -0.56
N TRP A 19 6.33 5.38 0.09
CA TRP A 19 6.57 6.70 -0.46
C TRP A 19 7.24 6.63 -1.83
N PHE A 20 8.36 5.92 -1.92
CA PHE A 20 9.12 5.81 -3.19
C PHE A 20 8.37 5.03 -4.26
N TYR A 21 7.63 3.99 -3.88
CA TYR A 21 6.81 3.26 -4.84
C TYR A 21 5.72 4.14 -5.45
N PHE A 22 4.91 4.79 -4.61
CA PHE A 22 3.82 5.63 -5.10
C PHE A 22 4.29 6.92 -5.77
N ASP A 23 5.40 7.51 -5.33
CA ASP A 23 5.98 8.66 -6.05
C ASP A 23 6.47 8.26 -7.44
N SER A 24 7.15 7.12 -7.57
CA SER A 24 7.60 6.60 -8.86
C SER A 24 6.42 6.26 -9.80
N LEU A 25 5.34 5.68 -9.27
CA LEU A 25 4.10 5.43 -9.99
C LEU A 25 3.45 6.73 -10.45
N ARG A 26 3.33 7.71 -9.55
CA ARG A 26 2.77 9.02 -9.84
C ARG A 26 3.48 9.69 -11.02
N VAL A 27 4.79 9.66 -11.01
CA VAL A 27 5.63 10.26 -12.06
C VAL A 27 5.47 9.49 -13.38
N ALA A 28 5.56 8.16 -13.35
CA ALA A 28 5.51 7.32 -14.55
C ALA A 28 4.13 7.39 -15.24
N CYS A 29 3.05 7.35 -14.49
CA CYS A 29 1.67 7.36 -15.01
C CYS A 29 1.08 8.78 -15.12
N ARG A 30 1.79 9.81 -14.64
CA ARG A 30 1.31 11.20 -14.58
C ARG A 30 -0.01 11.34 -13.82
N PHE A 31 -0.22 10.53 -12.81
CA PHE A 31 -1.42 10.60 -11.99
C PHE A 31 -1.41 11.82 -11.06
N PRO A 32 -2.51 12.59 -10.97
CA PRO A 32 -2.58 13.80 -10.18
C PRO A 32 -2.93 13.52 -8.72
N PHE A 33 -2.10 12.77 -7.98
CA PHE A 33 -2.29 12.54 -6.56
C PHE A 33 -1.11 13.03 -5.70
N LYS A 34 -1.38 13.23 -4.42
CA LYS A 34 -0.40 13.61 -3.41
C LYS A 34 0.11 12.37 -2.68
N VAL A 35 1.43 12.20 -2.59
CA VAL A 35 2.05 11.25 -1.66
C VAL A 35 2.34 11.97 -0.36
N ALA A 36 2.01 11.37 0.76
CA ALA A 36 2.20 11.93 2.10
C ALA A 36 2.91 10.91 3.02
N PRO A 37 3.68 11.39 3.98
CA PRO A 37 4.10 12.79 4.20
C PRO A 37 4.89 13.37 3.02
N ASP A 38 5.17 14.67 3.03
CA ASP A 38 5.85 15.36 1.90
C ASP A 38 7.26 14.80 1.61
N PHE A 39 7.90 14.20 2.59
CA PHE A 39 9.19 13.54 2.47
C PHE A 39 9.11 12.11 3.01
N PRO A 40 9.88 11.16 2.45
CA PRO A 40 9.91 9.81 2.96
C PRO A 40 10.47 9.79 4.39
N GLN A 41 9.65 9.34 5.33
CA GLN A 41 9.99 9.21 6.75
C GLN A 41 9.15 8.12 7.39
N HIS A 42 9.63 7.60 8.51
CA HIS A 42 8.86 6.67 9.32
C HIS A 42 7.72 7.40 10.03
N SER A 43 6.51 6.86 9.93
CA SER A 43 5.30 7.41 10.55
C SER A 43 4.64 6.36 11.43
N ASP A 44 4.39 6.71 12.69
CA ASP A 44 3.52 5.91 13.55
C ASP A 44 2.05 6.12 13.18
N ILE A 45 1.16 5.27 13.69
CA ILE A 45 -0.29 5.36 13.43
C ILE A 45 -0.87 6.74 13.78
N ARG A 46 -0.36 7.39 14.85
CA ARG A 46 -0.84 8.71 15.26
C ARG A 46 -0.53 9.78 14.24
N HIS A 47 0.67 9.71 13.65
CA HIS A 47 1.05 10.64 12.58
C HIS A 47 0.20 10.41 11.33
N VAL A 48 0.00 9.16 10.91
CA VAL A 48 -0.89 8.81 9.79
C VAL A 48 -2.29 9.37 10.02
N LEU A 49 -2.88 9.16 11.21
CA LEU A 49 -4.22 9.65 11.52
C LEU A 49 -4.32 11.19 11.56
N LYS A 50 -3.28 11.90 12.00
CA LYS A 50 -3.22 13.37 11.89
C LYS A 50 -3.23 13.83 10.43
N LEU A 51 -2.51 13.14 9.56
CA LEU A 51 -2.53 13.43 8.12
C LEU A 51 -3.92 13.18 7.53
N VAL A 52 -4.60 12.09 7.91
CA VAL A 52 -5.99 11.82 7.49
C VAL A 52 -6.90 13.00 7.83
N GLU A 53 -6.89 13.46 9.09
CA GLU A 53 -7.73 14.60 9.51
C GLU A 53 -7.38 15.89 8.73
N SER A 54 -6.09 16.13 8.48
CA SER A 54 -5.64 17.27 7.68
C SER A 54 -6.20 17.21 6.24
N TYR A 55 -6.16 16.06 5.59
CA TYR A 55 -6.68 15.89 4.23
C TYR A 55 -8.20 15.89 4.17
N ILE A 56 -8.88 15.42 5.23
CA ILE A 56 -10.33 15.59 5.38
C ILE A 56 -10.68 17.09 5.43
N ALA A 57 -9.97 17.87 6.25
CA ALA A 57 -10.17 19.31 6.38
C ALA A 57 -9.90 20.06 5.07
N LYS A 58 -8.92 19.61 4.28
CA LYS A 58 -8.61 20.13 2.93
C LYS A 58 -9.56 19.61 1.84
N GLN A 59 -10.60 18.89 2.21
CA GLN A 59 -11.65 18.39 1.31
C GLN A 59 -11.15 17.48 0.18
N TYR A 60 -10.10 16.66 0.42
CA TYR A 60 -9.69 15.64 -0.54
C TYR A 60 -10.81 14.64 -0.78
N ASP A 61 -11.01 14.24 -2.05
CA ASP A 61 -12.05 13.28 -2.45
C ASP A 61 -11.72 11.87 -1.95
N TYR A 62 -10.44 11.46 -2.03
CA TYR A 62 -9.96 10.18 -1.54
C TYR A 62 -8.71 10.34 -0.70
N ILE A 63 -8.67 9.61 0.42
CA ILE A 63 -7.54 9.54 1.33
C ILE A 63 -7.24 8.07 1.56
N VAL A 64 -6.13 7.60 1.03
CA VAL A 64 -5.67 6.21 1.13
C VAL A 64 -4.57 6.14 2.18
N CYS A 65 -4.70 5.22 3.14
CA CYS A 65 -3.70 4.97 4.17
C CYS A 65 -3.18 3.55 4.00
N LEU A 66 -1.88 3.42 3.85
CA LEU A 66 -1.19 2.14 3.66
C LEU A 66 -0.64 1.68 5.01
N PHE A 67 -0.86 0.41 5.35
CA PHE A 67 -0.44 -0.18 6.61
C PHE A 67 0.27 -1.51 6.40
N ASP A 68 1.47 -1.61 6.96
CA ASP A 68 2.21 -2.86 7.09
C ASP A 68 1.73 -3.60 8.34
N MET A 69 1.13 -4.78 8.16
CA MET A 69 0.45 -5.50 9.23
C MET A 69 1.41 -6.17 10.21
N ASP A 70 2.61 -6.58 9.77
CA ASP A 70 3.63 -7.16 10.65
C ASP A 70 4.02 -6.20 11.78
N ARG A 71 4.12 -4.91 11.48
CA ARG A 71 4.36 -3.88 12.48
C ARG A 71 3.18 -3.75 13.45
N LEU A 72 1.96 -3.65 12.94
CA LEU A 72 0.79 -3.49 13.79
C LEU A 72 0.59 -4.69 14.74
N TYR A 73 0.92 -5.90 14.29
CA TYR A 73 0.87 -7.09 15.14
C TYR A 73 1.90 -7.06 16.28
N GLN A 74 3.05 -6.40 16.08
CA GLN A 74 4.08 -6.25 17.11
C GLN A 74 3.72 -5.22 18.19
N TYR A 75 2.84 -4.25 17.87
CA TYR A 75 2.50 -3.13 18.77
C TYR A 75 1.00 -3.10 19.10
N PRO A 76 0.54 -3.81 20.18
CA PRO A 76 -0.88 -3.91 20.51
C PRO A 76 -1.60 -2.56 20.69
N SER A 77 -0.91 -1.54 21.21
CA SER A 77 -1.47 -0.21 21.38
C SER A 77 -1.70 0.51 20.02
N GLU A 78 -0.84 0.30 19.04
CA GLU A 78 -1.02 0.82 17.68
C GLU A 78 -2.14 0.04 16.96
N MET A 79 -2.20 -1.27 17.15
CA MET A 79 -3.27 -2.11 16.61
C MET A 79 -4.64 -1.67 17.14
N GLN A 80 -4.77 -1.34 18.43
CA GLN A 80 -6.02 -0.84 18.99
C GLN A 80 -6.43 0.51 18.38
N GLN A 81 -5.46 1.42 18.18
CA GLN A 81 -5.70 2.71 17.52
C GLN A 81 -6.12 2.50 16.05
N TYR A 82 -5.43 1.60 15.35
CA TYR A 82 -5.76 1.21 13.98
C TYR A 82 -7.19 0.70 13.85
N GLN A 83 -7.60 -0.28 14.69
CA GLN A 83 -8.94 -0.84 14.68
C GLN A 83 -10.02 0.21 14.97
N SER A 84 -9.76 1.07 15.96
CA SER A 84 -10.66 2.18 16.31
C SER A 84 -10.84 3.17 15.17
N ALA A 85 -9.74 3.53 14.51
CA ALA A 85 -9.76 4.41 13.36
C ALA A 85 -10.44 3.75 12.14
N LYS A 86 -10.15 2.49 11.84
CA LYS A 86 -10.80 1.73 10.76
C LYS A 86 -12.31 1.69 10.96
N LYS A 87 -12.79 1.46 12.19
CA LYS A 87 -14.21 1.52 12.54
C LYS A 87 -14.79 2.93 12.36
N LYS A 88 -14.08 3.98 12.80
CA LYS A 88 -14.52 5.39 12.64
C LYS A 88 -14.71 5.75 11.17
N TYR A 89 -13.73 5.43 10.34
CA TYR A 89 -13.71 5.83 8.92
C TYR A 89 -14.53 4.91 8.01
N SER A 90 -14.98 3.74 8.48
CA SER A 90 -15.95 2.89 7.76
C SER A 90 -17.40 3.36 7.88
N THR A 91 -17.70 4.35 8.74
CA THR A 91 -19.05 4.91 8.89
C THR A 91 -19.50 5.65 7.64
N LYS A 92 -20.82 5.77 7.42
CA LYS A 92 -21.41 6.45 6.24
C LYS A 92 -20.82 7.85 5.96
N LYS A 93 -20.40 8.55 7.00
CA LYS A 93 -19.79 9.89 6.89
C LYS A 93 -18.50 9.89 6.06
N TYR A 94 -17.72 8.81 6.13
CA TYR A 94 -16.39 8.70 5.52
C TYR A 94 -16.28 7.57 4.49
N ALA A 95 -17.31 6.73 4.39
CA ALA A 95 -17.30 5.55 3.53
C ALA A 95 -16.96 5.91 2.07
N GLY A 96 -15.99 5.22 1.52
CA GLY A 96 -15.47 5.46 0.17
C GLY A 96 -14.53 6.67 0.03
N ARG A 97 -14.45 7.54 1.06
CA ARG A 97 -13.52 8.68 1.06
C ARG A 97 -12.19 8.36 1.75
N VAL A 98 -12.24 7.65 2.87
CA VAL A 98 -11.04 7.22 3.60
C VAL A 98 -10.92 5.71 3.44
N MET A 99 -9.80 5.25 2.90
CA MET A 99 -9.51 3.84 2.64
C MET A 99 -8.30 3.42 3.46
N PHE A 100 -8.45 2.36 4.25
CA PHE A 100 -7.34 1.68 4.89
C PHE A 100 -6.97 0.48 4.03
N VAL A 101 -5.73 0.44 3.59
CA VAL A 101 -5.16 -0.55 2.67
C VAL A 101 -4.06 -1.30 3.41
N GLU A 102 -4.28 -2.56 3.60
CA GLU A 102 -3.41 -3.43 4.37
C GLU A 102 -2.49 -4.24 3.48
N THR A 103 -1.27 -4.46 3.93
CA THR A 103 -0.36 -5.46 3.36
C THR A 103 0.22 -6.31 4.48
N ASN A 104 0.07 -7.62 4.40
CA ASN A 104 0.61 -8.59 5.35
C ASN A 104 1.66 -9.47 4.63
N PRO A 105 2.93 -9.51 5.07
CA PRO A 105 3.46 -8.75 6.22
C PRO A 105 3.64 -7.26 5.95
N CYS A 106 4.20 -6.88 4.79
CA CYS A 106 4.62 -5.53 4.46
C CYS A 106 4.50 -5.25 2.95
N THR A 107 4.67 -3.99 2.58
CA THR A 107 4.52 -3.49 1.20
C THR A 107 5.36 -4.25 0.18
N GLU A 108 6.51 -4.80 0.55
CA GLU A 108 7.35 -5.62 -0.34
C GLU A 108 6.65 -6.89 -0.84
N PHE A 109 5.62 -7.38 -0.14
CA PHE A 109 4.82 -8.49 -0.63
C PHE A 109 4.05 -8.12 -1.92
N TRP A 110 3.58 -6.88 -2.03
CA TRP A 110 3.01 -6.36 -3.29
C TRP A 110 4.01 -6.44 -4.44
N PHE A 111 5.30 -6.15 -4.21
CA PHE A 111 6.32 -6.25 -5.24
C PHE A 111 6.49 -7.68 -5.71
N LEU A 112 6.50 -8.63 -4.79
CA LEU A 112 6.62 -10.05 -5.11
C LEU A 112 5.47 -10.55 -6.00
N LEU A 113 4.24 -10.03 -5.81
CA LEU A 113 3.08 -10.45 -6.59
C LEU A 113 3.20 -10.18 -8.10
N HIS A 114 4.06 -9.26 -8.52
CA HIS A 114 4.32 -8.97 -9.94
C HIS A 114 5.02 -10.14 -10.65
N PHE A 115 5.72 -10.99 -9.91
CA PHE A 115 6.58 -12.03 -10.47
C PHE A 115 6.01 -13.44 -10.33
N LEU A 116 5.11 -13.66 -9.39
CA LEU A 116 4.58 -14.97 -9.11
C LEU A 116 3.56 -15.40 -10.19
N PRO A 117 3.84 -16.50 -10.96
CA PRO A 117 2.90 -16.97 -11.99
C PRO A 117 1.60 -17.49 -11.37
N ASN A 118 1.71 -18.09 -10.17
CA ASN A 118 0.59 -18.57 -9.39
C ASN A 118 0.79 -18.22 -7.92
N VAL A 119 -0.26 -17.77 -7.26
CA VAL A 119 -0.23 -17.51 -5.84
C VAL A 119 -0.78 -18.69 -5.07
N VAL A 120 -0.04 -19.08 -4.05
CA VAL A 120 -0.46 -19.98 -2.98
C VAL A 120 -0.47 -19.22 -1.67
N CYS A 121 -1.36 -19.60 -0.77
CA CYS A 121 -1.39 -18.99 0.56
C CYS A 121 -0.12 -19.40 1.32
N LYS A 122 0.83 -18.49 1.39
CA LYS A 122 2.02 -18.60 2.22
C LYS A 122 1.87 -17.70 3.44
N ARG A 123 2.53 -18.07 4.52
CA ARG A 123 2.69 -17.24 5.69
C ARG A 123 4.09 -16.66 5.69
N TYR A 124 4.19 -15.35 5.83
CA TYR A 124 5.40 -14.63 6.15
C TYR A 124 5.13 -13.82 7.43
N GLU A 125 5.93 -14.02 8.44
CA GLU A 125 5.75 -13.34 9.73
C GLU A 125 6.39 -11.96 9.75
N SER A 126 7.35 -11.73 8.85
CA SER A 126 8.06 -10.46 8.77
C SER A 126 8.67 -10.23 7.38
N TYR A 127 9.17 -9.02 7.18
CA TYR A 127 9.97 -8.65 6.01
C TYR A 127 11.18 -9.57 5.81
N GLU A 128 11.89 -9.97 6.88
CA GLU A 128 13.10 -10.80 6.79
C GLU A 128 12.79 -12.19 6.22
N GLN A 129 11.61 -12.74 6.49
CA GLN A 129 11.18 -14.01 5.90
C GLN A 129 10.79 -13.86 4.42
N LEU A 130 10.28 -12.70 4.02
CA LEU A 130 9.88 -12.40 2.65
C LEU A 130 11.09 -12.09 1.76
N LEU A 131 12.09 -11.39 2.28
CA LEU A 131 13.20 -10.83 1.54
C LEU A 131 13.95 -11.84 0.64
N PRO A 132 14.32 -13.05 1.10
CA PRO A 132 15.02 -14.00 0.24
C PRO A 132 14.22 -14.43 -1.00
N GLU A 133 12.89 -14.45 -0.92
CA GLU A 133 12.04 -14.76 -2.05
C GLU A 133 11.93 -13.57 -3.00
N LEU A 134 11.79 -12.37 -2.49
CA LEU A 134 11.77 -11.14 -3.29
C LEU A 134 13.09 -10.96 -4.06
N GLN A 135 14.23 -11.21 -3.42
CA GLN A 135 15.55 -11.06 -4.03
C GLN A 135 15.83 -12.01 -5.20
N LYS A 136 15.07 -13.10 -5.37
CA LYS A 136 15.14 -13.94 -6.57
C LYS A 136 14.71 -13.19 -7.82
N TYR A 137 13.79 -12.23 -7.68
CA TYR A 137 13.22 -11.45 -8.79
C TYR A 137 13.74 -10.00 -8.81
N MET A 138 14.18 -9.50 -7.67
CA MET A 138 14.77 -8.18 -7.50
C MET A 138 16.18 -8.31 -6.87
N PRO A 139 17.18 -8.82 -7.64
CA PRO A 139 18.52 -8.99 -7.11
C PRO A 139 19.09 -7.71 -6.53
N GLY A 140 19.66 -7.80 -5.31
CA GLY A 140 20.19 -6.63 -4.63
C GLY A 140 19.14 -5.67 -4.05
N TYR A 141 17.87 -6.09 -3.97
CA TYR A 141 16.85 -5.31 -3.26
C TYR A 141 17.28 -5.07 -1.82
N GLU A 142 17.24 -3.81 -1.42
CA GLU A 142 17.50 -3.35 -0.06
C GLU A 142 16.43 -2.34 0.34
N LYS A 143 15.92 -2.46 1.57
CA LYS A 143 14.99 -1.47 2.15
C LYS A 143 15.78 -0.24 2.65
N THR A 144 16.44 0.45 1.71
CA THR A 144 17.27 1.63 2.00
C THR A 144 16.94 2.78 1.05
N LYS A 145 17.00 3.99 1.57
CA LYS A 145 16.83 5.22 0.78
C LYS A 145 17.78 5.27 -0.43
N ARG A 146 19.03 4.80 -0.25
CA ARG A 146 20.01 4.73 -1.34
C ARG A 146 19.52 3.84 -2.49
N TYR A 147 18.97 2.67 -2.16
CA TYR A 147 18.39 1.76 -3.14
C TYR A 147 17.22 2.42 -3.87
N PHE A 148 16.28 3.01 -3.14
CA PHE A 148 15.08 3.61 -3.71
C PHE A 148 15.36 4.81 -4.61
N ILE A 149 16.36 5.64 -4.28
CA ILE A 149 16.78 6.76 -5.13
C ILE A 149 17.37 6.26 -6.46
N ARG A 150 18.12 5.15 -6.42
CA ARG A 150 18.75 4.57 -7.62
C ARG A 150 17.80 3.75 -8.47
N THR A 151 16.79 3.16 -7.84
CA THR A 151 15.86 2.24 -8.46
C THR A 151 14.48 2.87 -8.51
N ASN A 152 14.00 3.20 -9.72
CA ASN A 152 12.60 3.56 -9.88
C ASN A 152 11.75 2.30 -9.70
N LEU A 153 11.17 2.14 -8.50
CA LEU A 153 10.46 0.91 -8.10
C LEU A 153 9.33 0.54 -9.07
N TYR A 154 8.46 1.49 -9.38
CA TYR A 154 7.33 1.22 -10.27
C TYR A 154 7.80 0.79 -11.66
N LYS A 155 8.77 1.52 -12.23
CA LYS A 155 9.35 1.19 -13.53
C LYS A 155 9.98 -0.21 -13.51
N TYR A 156 10.80 -0.52 -12.49
CA TYR A 156 11.41 -1.83 -12.36
C TYR A 156 10.37 -2.96 -12.35
N LEU A 157 9.32 -2.80 -11.54
CA LEU A 157 8.26 -3.80 -11.40
C LEU A 157 7.45 -4.00 -12.68
N THR A 158 7.25 -2.95 -13.47
CA THR A 158 6.52 -3.03 -14.75
C THR A 158 7.37 -3.53 -15.91
N GLU A 159 8.69 -3.30 -15.88
CA GLU A 159 9.61 -3.78 -16.93
C GLU A 159 10.05 -5.23 -16.73
N ASN A 160 10.14 -5.71 -15.47
CA ASN A 160 10.63 -7.04 -15.13
C ASN A 160 9.56 -7.98 -14.58
N GLY A 161 8.43 -7.44 -14.18
CA GLY A 161 7.25 -8.15 -13.68
C GLY A 161 6.01 -7.83 -14.50
N ASP A 162 4.84 -8.02 -13.89
CA ASP A 162 3.55 -7.85 -14.56
C ASP A 162 2.54 -7.24 -13.58
N LEU A 163 2.09 -6.03 -13.84
CA LEU A 163 1.15 -5.29 -12.99
C LEU A 163 -0.24 -5.95 -12.96
N GLU A 164 -0.73 -6.41 -14.11
CA GLU A 164 -2.04 -7.07 -14.18
C GLU A 164 -2.05 -8.37 -13.37
N ARG A 165 -0.97 -9.14 -13.48
CA ARG A 165 -0.75 -10.33 -12.64
C ARG A 165 -0.71 -9.97 -11.16
N ALA A 166 -0.04 -8.89 -10.77
CA ALA A 166 0.00 -8.46 -9.38
C ALA A 166 -1.41 -8.12 -8.85
N ILE A 167 -2.23 -7.45 -9.66
CA ILE A 167 -3.62 -7.13 -9.33
C ILE A 167 -4.42 -8.42 -9.11
N GLN A 168 -4.40 -9.35 -10.08
CA GLN A 168 -5.13 -10.61 -10.01
C GLN A 168 -4.69 -11.48 -8.82
N ASN A 169 -3.39 -11.58 -8.59
CA ASN A 169 -2.81 -12.30 -7.45
C ASN A 169 -3.26 -11.70 -6.11
N SER A 170 -3.25 -10.38 -6.02
CA SER A 170 -3.66 -9.63 -4.84
C SER A 170 -5.16 -9.83 -4.54
N GLU A 171 -6.02 -9.71 -5.55
CA GLU A 171 -7.47 -9.95 -5.42
C GLU A 171 -7.77 -11.38 -4.95
N LYS A 172 -7.11 -12.37 -5.56
CA LYS A 172 -7.25 -13.79 -5.20
C LYS A 172 -6.86 -14.04 -3.75
N LEU A 173 -5.69 -13.53 -3.31
CA LEU A 173 -5.23 -13.71 -1.93
C LEU A 173 -6.12 -12.98 -0.92
N CYS A 174 -6.55 -11.76 -1.20
CA CYS A 174 -7.49 -11.05 -0.34
C CYS A 174 -8.80 -11.81 -0.14
N LYS A 175 -9.31 -12.46 -1.19
CA LYS A 175 -10.50 -13.32 -1.09
C LYS A 175 -10.24 -14.52 -0.19
N LEU A 176 -9.14 -15.24 -0.42
CA LEU A 176 -8.76 -16.42 0.37
C LEU A 176 -8.55 -16.08 1.85
N CYS A 177 -7.92 -14.95 2.17
CA CYS A 177 -7.68 -14.53 3.55
C CYS A 177 -8.99 -14.17 4.30
N LYS A 178 -10.02 -13.68 3.59
CA LYS A 178 -11.34 -13.44 4.20
C LYS A 178 -12.08 -14.73 4.52
N GLU A 179 -11.84 -15.79 3.75
CA GLU A 179 -12.44 -17.11 3.98
C GLU A 179 -11.77 -17.87 5.14
N THR A 180 -10.51 -17.51 5.48
CA THR A 180 -9.73 -18.17 6.54
C THR A 180 -9.00 -17.16 7.43
N PRO A 181 -9.74 -16.35 8.24
CA PRO A 181 -9.16 -15.21 8.96
C PRO A 181 -8.17 -15.59 10.09
N GLU A 182 -8.15 -16.84 10.55
CA GLU A 182 -7.27 -17.30 11.63
C GLU A 182 -5.84 -17.60 11.15
N ASP A 183 -5.64 -17.77 9.85
CA ASP A 183 -4.33 -17.98 9.26
C ASP A 183 -3.74 -16.63 8.84
N LEU A 184 -2.65 -16.20 9.48
CA LEU A 184 -1.87 -14.99 9.12
C LEU A 184 -1.19 -15.15 7.74
N LYS A 185 -1.99 -15.34 6.71
CA LYS A 185 -1.52 -15.52 5.33
C LYS A 185 -1.10 -14.18 4.74
N ALA A 186 -0.11 -14.23 3.88
CA ALA A 186 0.33 -13.03 3.17
C ALA A 186 -0.72 -12.58 2.15
N TYR A 187 -1.02 -11.28 2.16
CA TYR A 187 -1.90 -10.61 1.20
C TYR A 187 -1.51 -9.15 1.04
N SER A 188 -1.98 -8.52 -0.01
CA SER A 188 -1.86 -7.07 -0.20
C SER A 188 -3.17 -6.52 -0.74
N GLU A 189 -3.61 -5.38 -0.25
CA GLU A 189 -4.75 -4.65 -0.77
C GLU A 189 -4.36 -3.51 -1.72
N ILE A 190 -3.09 -3.38 -2.08
CA ILE A 190 -2.59 -2.27 -2.93
C ILE A 190 -3.28 -2.25 -4.31
N HIS A 191 -3.74 -3.41 -4.82
CA HIS A 191 -4.56 -3.44 -6.05
C HIS A 191 -5.74 -2.48 -6.01
N LYS A 192 -6.38 -2.26 -4.84
CA LYS A 192 -7.50 -1.33 -4.68
C LYS A 192 -7.10 0.12 -5.00
N VAL A 193 -5.87 0.49 -4.64
CA VAL A 193 -5.32 1.81 -4.94
C VAL A 193 -5.07 1.97 -6.42
N ILE A 194 -4.46 0.94 -7.05
CA ILE A 194 -4.18 0.96 -8.49
C ILE A 194 -5.48 1.11 -9.28
N VAL A 195 -6.50 0.31 -8.94
CA VAL A 195 -7.83 0.39 -9.58
C VAL A 195 -8.51 1.74 -9.35
N LEU A 196 -8.36 2.33 -8.15
CA LEU A 196 -8.86 3.68 -7.87
C LEU A 196 -8.20 4.72 -8.78
N LEU A 197 -6.86 4.67 -8.91
CA LEU A 197 -6.10 5.63 -9.72
C LEU A 197 -6.41 5.51 -11.22
N GLN A 198 -6.64 4.31 -11.73
CA GLN A 198 -7.02 4.08 -13.13
C GLN A 198 -8.42 4.63 -13.49
N LYS A 199 -9.29 4.81 -12.49
CA LYS A 199 -10.67 5.31 -12.68
C LYS A 199 -10.82 6.80 -12.39
N SER A 200 -9.78 7.47 -11.93
CA SER A 200 -9.80 8.87 -11.49
C SER A 200 -9.23 9.81 -12.53
#